data_6cb3c1069ab89c1d7d16cf7d5fab7507
#
_entry.id   6cb3c1069ab89c1d7d16cf7d5fab7507
#
_cell.length_a   1.000
_cell.length_b   1.000
_cell.length_c   1.000
_cell.angle_alpha   90.00
_cell.angle_beta   90.00
_cell.angle_gamma   90.00
#
_symmetry.space_group_name_H-M   'P 1'
#
loop_
_entity.id
_entity.type
_entity.pdbx_description
1 polymer ?
#
loop_
_entity_poly.entity_id
_entity_poly.type
_entity_poly.pdbx_seq_one_letter_code
_entity_poly.pdbx_strand_id
1 'polypeptide(L)'
;MAQHDYVISNQSFPNTRSDINTALSAINSSNSGSSRPSGAVAGTIWLDTTSATSPTLKFYDGSGDISLAQLDYSADTVNWLDSTVTVTTEL
;
A
#
# COMPACT_ATOMS: atom_id res chain seq x y z
N MET A 1 -6.58 5.57 -7.97
CA MET A 1 -6.24 4.43 -7.13
C MET A 1 -5.47 3.42 -7.93
N ALA A 2 -4.40 2.88 -7.34
CA ALA A 2 -3.51 1.99 -8.07
C ALA A 2 -3.32 0.70 -7.27
N GLN A 3 -4.32 -0.16 -7.36
CA GLN A 3 -4.31 -1.48 -6.75
C GLN A 3 -4.58 -2.54 -7.81
N HIS A 4 -4.07 -3.74 -7.60
CA HIS A 4 -4.25 -4.85 -8.50
C HIS A 4 -4.21 -6.16 -7.70
N ASP A 5 -4.90 -7.19 -8.18
CA ASP A 5 -4.85 -8.52 -7.56
C ASP A 5 -3.63 -9.34 -8.02
N TYR A 6 -2.87 -8.81 -8.98
CA TYR A 6 -1.67 -9.45 -9.56
C TYR A 6 -1.95 -10.78 -10.26
N VAL A 7 -3.17 -10.96 -10.72
CA VAL A 7 -3.57 -12.09 -11.54
C VAL A 7 -3.95 -11.59 -12.94
N ILE A 8 -3.28 -12.10 -13.95
CA ILE A 8 -3.54 -11.75 -15.35
C ILE A 8 -4.25 -12.93 -16.00
N SER A 9 -5.54 -12.76 -16.25
CA SER A 9 -6.36 -13.80 -16.90
C SER A 9 -6.08 -13.89 -18.39
N ASN A 10 -6.37 -15.05 -18.97
CA ASN A 10 -6.39 -15.17 -20.43
C ASN A 10 -7.48 -14.29 -21.02
N GLN A 11 -7.10 -13.40 -21.90
CA GLN A 11 -8.02 -12.43 -22.50
C GLN A 11 -7.41 -11.87 -23.77
N SER A 12 -8.09 -10.96 -24.43
CA SER A 12 -7.58 -10.33 -25.65
C SER A 12 -6.26 -9.61 -25.37
N PHE A 13 -5.40 -9.49 -26.38
CA PHE A 13 -4.11 -8.85 -26.25
C PHE A 13 -4.22 -7.41 -25.68
N PRO A 14 -5.12 -6.54 -26.17
CA PRO A 14 -5.28 -5.20 -25.58
C PRO A 14 -5.69 -5.23 -24.10
N ASN A 15 -6.55 -6.15 -23.71
CA ASN A 15 -6.98 -6.29 -22.32
C ASN A 15 -5.85 -6.80 -21.43
N THR A 16 -5.04 -7.74 -21.91
CA THR A 16 -3.86 -8.23 -21.21
C THR A 16 -2.87 -7.09 -20.96
N ARG A 17 -2.61 -6.27 -21.97
CA ARG A 17 -1.70 -5.12 -21.83
C ARG A 17 -2.23 -4.12 -20.81
N SER A 18 -3.52 -3.82 -20.86
CA SER A 18 -4.16 -2.92 -19.90
C SER A 18 -4.02 -3.44 -18.47
N ASP A 19 -4.22 -4.74 -18.29
CA ASP A 19 -4.12 -5.38 -16.98
C ASP A 19 -2.69 -5.35 -16.44
N ILE A 20 -1.71 -5.58 -17.29
CA ILE A 20 -0.29 -5.46 -16.92
C ILE A 20 0.04 -4.02 -16.51
N ASN A 21 -0.44 -3.03 -17.27
CA ASN A 21 -0.22 -1.63 -16.93
C ASN A 21 -0.84 -1.26 -15.60
N THR A 22 -2.02 -1.79 -15.29
CA THR A 22 -2.68 -1.56 -14.00
C THR A 22 -1.87 -2.19 -12.85
N ALA A 23 -1.32 -3.39 -13.06
CA ALA A 23 -0.47 -4.03 -12.07
C ALA A 23 0.80 -3.21 -11.80
N LEU A 24 1.43 -2.67 -12.84
CA LEU A 24 2.60 -1.81 -12.70
C LEU A 24 2.26 -0.53 -11.95
N SER A 25 1.11 0.07 -12.23
CA SER A 25 0.65 1.26 -11.50
C SER A 25 0.44 0.97 -10.01
N ALA A 26 -0.11 -0.21 -9.69
CA ALA A 26 -0.29 -0.63 -8.30
C ALA A 26 1.05 -0.70 -7.58
N ILE A 27 2.05 -1.32 -8.19
CA ILE A 27 3.40 -1.42 -7.62
C ILE A 27 3.99 -0.02 -7.45
N ASN A 28 3.87 0.82 -8.45
CA ASN A 28 4.46 2.16 -8.45
C ASN A 28 3.87 3.08 -7.37
N SER A 29 2.67 2.79 -6.89
CA SER A 29 1.99 3.61 -5.88
C SER A 29 1.89 2.93 -4.52
N SER A 30 2.67 1.89 -4.26
CA SER A 30 2.61 1.10 -3.03
C SER A 30 1.21 0.55 -2.77
N ASN A 31 0.54 0.07 -3.82
CA ASN A 31 -0.82 -0.47 -3.76
C ASN A 31 -1.81 0.52 -3.11
N SER A 32 -1.71 1.80 -3.48
CA SER A 32 -2.51 2.86 -2.86
C SER A 32 -4.00 2.70 -3.14
N GLY A 33 -4.81 2.93 -2.14
CA GLY A 33 -6.27 2.88 -2.26
C GLY A 33 -6.94 3.12 -0.93
N SER A 34 -8.26 3.20 -0.93
CA SER A 34 -9.04 3.44 0.28
C SER A 34 -9.39 2.17 1.05
N SER A 35 -9.02 1.02 0.52
CA SER A 35 -9.20 -0.28 1.18
C SER A 35 -8.04 -1.19 0.83
N ARG A 36 -7.84 -2.25 1.63
CA ARG A 36 -6.79 -3.22 1.36
C ARG A 36 -6.99 -3.83 -0.03
N PRO A 37 -5.90 -4.02 -0.83
CA PRO A 37 -6.02 -4.66 -2.14
C PRO A 37 -6.70 -6.03 -2.04
N SER A 38 -7.58 -6.34 -2.97
CA SER A 38 -8.36 -7.59 -2.94
C SER A 38 -7.47 -8.83 -3.06
N GLY A 39 -6.32 -8.71 -3.70
CA GLY A 39 -5.36 -9.81 -3.85
C GLY A 39 -4.29 -9.85 -2.78
N ALA A 40 -4.46 -9.12 -1.67
CA ALA A 40 -3.44 -9.04 -0.64
C ALA A 40 -3.19 -10.40 0.01
N VAL A 41 -1.92 -10.70 0.22
CA VAL A 41 -1.44 -11.87 0.95
C VAL A 41 -0.61 -11.39 2.13
N ALA A 42 -0.34 -12.29 3.07
CA ALA A 42 0.52 -11.94 4.20
C ALA A 42 1.82 -11.35 3.68
N GLY A 43 2.20 -10.19 4.19
CA GLY A 43 3.39 -9.47 3.75
C GLY A 43 3.12 -8.34 2.77
N THR A 44 1.88 -8.14 2.33
CA THR A 44 1.53 -7.05 1.44
C THR A 44 1.60 -5.72 2.18
N ILE A 45 2.37 -4.78 1.63
CA ILE A 45 2.42 -3.40 2.11
C ILE A 45 1.54 -2.56 1.19
N TRP A 46 0.68 -1.73 1.77
CA TRP A 46 -0.19 -0.88 0.97
C TRP A 46 -0.38 0.48 1.64
N LEU A 47 -0.75 1.45 0.84
CA LEU A 47 -0.96 2.82 1.30
C LEU A 47 -2.45 3.12 1.34
N ASP A 48 -2.98 3.35 2.53
CA ASP A 48 -4.39 3.70 2.74
C ASP A 48 -4.57 5.20 2.51
N THR A 49 -5.21 5.54 1.40
CA THR A 49 -5.42 6.93 0.98
C THR A 49 -6.82 7.44 1.32
N THR A 50 -7.47 6.86 2.31
CA THR A 50 -8.76 7.38 2.80
C THR A 50 -8.64 8.86 3.13
N SER A 51 -7.54 9.26 3.76
CA SER A 51 -7.18 10.68 3.88
C SER A 51 -6.16 11.03 2.80
N ALA A 52 -6.51 11.96 1.91
CA ALA A 52 -5.65 12.34 0.79
C ALA A 52 -4.40 13.10 1.24
N THR A 53 -4.45 13.78 2.39
CA THR A 53 -3.34 14.58 2.91
C THR A 53 -2.53 13.87 3.99
N SER A 54 -3.09 12.82 4.58
CA SER A 54 -2.47 12.09 5.68
C SER A 54 -2.70 10.58 5.51
N PRO A 55 -2.21 9.98 4.41
CA PRO A 55 -2.39 8.55 4.19
C PRO A 55 -1.63 7.71 5.21
N THR A 56 -2.10 6.50 5.43
CA THR A 56 -1.51 5.56 6.38
C THR A 56 -0.85 4.40 5.64
N LEU A 57 0.41 4.15 5.95
CA LEU A 57 1.13 2.99 5.41
C LEU A 57 0.80 1.78 6.27
N LYS A 58 0.35 0.70 5.65
CA LYS A 58 -0.13 -0.50 6.33
C LYS A 58 0.58 -1.75 5.83
N PHE A 59 0.69 -2.71 6.72
CA PHE A 59 1.24 -4.04 6.44
C PHE A 59 0.15 -5.07 6.74
N TYR A 60 -0.16 -5.92 5.76
CA TYR A 60 -1.13 -6.99 5.96
C TYR A 60 -0.42 -8.25 6.46
N ASP A 61 -0.84 -8.78 7.60
CA ASP A 61 -0.22 -9.95 8.23
C ASP A 61 -0.90 -11.27 7.87
N GLY A 62 -1.94 -11.23 7.03
CA GLY A 62 -2.71 -12.40 6.63
C GLY A 62 -4.06 -12.50 7.32
N SER A 63 -4.29 -11.76 8.40
CA SER A 63 -5.58 -11.71 9.09
C SER A 63 -6.05 -10.28 9.35
N GLY A 64 -5.15 -9.31 9.43
CA GLY A 64 -5.50 -7.92 9.65
C GLY A 64 -4.39 -7.00 9.20
N ASP A 65 -4.67 -5.71 9.20
CA ASP A 65 -3.72 -4.68 8.80
C ASP A 65 -3.03 -4.09 10.02
N ILE A 66 -1.71 -4.02 9.97
CA ILE A 66 -0.91 -3.33 10.97
C ILE A 66 -0.63 -1.94 10.43
N SER A 67 -1.10 -0.89 11.12
CA SER A 67 -0.81 0.48 10.73
C SER A 67 0.60 0.85 11.19
N LEU A 68 1.49 1.12 10.25
CA LEU A 68 2.90 1.36 10.52
C LEU A 68 3.15 2.85 10.78
N ALA A 69 2.68 3.71 9.91
CA ALA A 69 2.98 5.12 9.96
C ALA A 69 1.92 5.92 9.22
N GLN A 70 1.72 7.15 9.65
CA GLN A 70 0.92 8.13 8.93
C GLN A 70 1.85 9.16 8.32
N LEU A 71 1.66 9.44 7.04
CA LEU A 71 2.47 10.38 6.30
C LEU A 71 1.71 11.71 6.23
N ASP A 72 2.31 12.78 6.68
CA ASP A 72 1.71 14.11 6.59
C ASP A 72 2.28 14.81 5.36
N TYR A 73 1.48 14.89 4.30
CA TYR A 73 1.90 15.52 3.05
C TYR A 73 2.05 17.02 3.15
N SER A 74 1.32 17.63 4.09
CA SER A 74 1.38 19.06 4.29
C SER A 74 2.69 19.50 4.94
N ALA A 75 3.16 18.72 5.92
CA ALA A 75 4.38 19.00 6.66
C ALA A 75 5.58 18.19 6.18
N ASP A 76 5.39 17.25 5.26
CA ASP A 76 6.41 16.30 4.78
C ASP A 76 7.05 15.54 5.93
N THR A 77 6.23 15.04 6.85
CA THR A 77 6.70 14.33 8.04
C THR A 77 6.08 12.95 8.15
N VAL A 78 6.69 12.11 8.98
CA VAL A 78 6.23 10.76 9.28
C VAL A 78 5.85 10.68 10.75
N ASN A 79 4.67 10.15 11.03
CA ASN A 79 4.21 9.91 12.38
C ASN A 79 4.07 8.40 12.58
N TRP A 80 4.96 7.82 13.39
CA TRP A 80 4.93 6.38 13.69
C TRP A 80 3.73 6.09 14.59
N LEU A 81 3.00 5.02 14.26
CA LEU A 81 1.73 4.72 14.93
C LEU A 81 1.87 3.68 16.04
N ASP A 82 3.08 3.21 16.32
CA ASP A 82 3.31 2.31 17.43
C ASP A 82 3.48 3.15 18.72
N SER A 83 2.87 2.68 19.83
CA SER A 83 3.00 3.34 21.12
C SER A 83 4.38 3.17 21.71
N THR A 84 5.16 2.18 21.27
CA THR A 84 6.52 1.94 21.72
C THR A 84 7.43 1.77 20.52
N VAL A 85 8.24 2.78 20.26
CA VAL A 85 9.25 2.72 19.21
C VAL A 85 10.61 2.64 19.85
N THR A 86 11.32 1.54 19.60
CA THR A 86 12.67 1.37 20.11
C THR A 86 13.66 1.84 19.05
N VAL A 87 14.40 2.86 19.37
CA VAL A 87 15.46 3.37 18.50
C VAL A 87 16.78 2.94 19.11
N THR A 88 17.48 2.05 18.42
CA THR A 88 18.81 1.61 18.83
C THR A 88 19.84 2.40 18.05
N THR A 89 20.56 3.25 18.75
CA THR A 89 21.58 4.07 18.13
C THR A 89 22.85 4.08 18.96
N GLU A 90 23.97 4.08 18.27
CA GLU A 90 25.27 4.24 18.87
C GLU A 90 25.58 5.74 18.95
N LEU A 91 25.61 6.29 20.13
CA LEU A 91 25.94 7.69 20.34
C LEU A 91 27.31 7.85 20.91
#